data_33a2c0a54b796dbc60dcda9fd8b5cfd8
#
_entry.id   33a2c0a54b796dbc60dcda9fd8b5cfd8
#
_cell.length_a   1.000
_cell.length_b   1.000
_cell.length_c   1.000
_cell.angle_alpha   90.00
_cell.angle_beta   90.00
_cell.angle_gamma   90.00
#
_symmetry.space_group_name_H-M   'P 1'
#
loop_
_entity.id
_entity.type
_entity.pdbx_description
1 polymer ?
#
loop_
_entity_poly.entity_id
_entity_poly.type
_entity_poly.pdbx_seq_one_letter_code
_entity_poly.pdbx_strand_id
1 'polypeptide(L)'
;MPICPAGHTSSQSDFCDTCGLPIPPQVQAPVPDVSPAASPVLAAAGIICPACQTPNVPDALFCEACGFDFVSGQPTAHPSPAPPAPPGGAPASNGSADAPSPAVAEPRRGVEWVAELWIDPDWYASQGSTDPLPSPGLPDIVPLVKESNLIGRVSVSRNIYPDVDCELDTGCSRRHARLTTDGMRWWIEDLESANGTFVGSSAGPLPAMPIPRGRTELAADTRVYVGAWTRIVIRRATVDEQAAFAGVPV
;
A
#
# COMPACT_ATOMS: atom_id res chain seq x y z
N MET A 1 2.28 -31.09 -32.82
CA MET A 1 3.44 -30.68 -31.99
C MET A 1 4.10 -29.51 -32.70
N PRO A 2 4.30 -28.39 -32.02
CA PRO A 2 4.92 -27.23 -32.65
C PRO A 2 6.40 -27.47 -32.95
N ILE A 3 6.89 -26.80 -33.99
CA ILE A 3 8.27 -26.88 -34.47
C ILE A 3 8.94 -25.53 -34.21
N CYS A 4 10.08 -25.51 -33.55
CA CYS A 4 10.83 -24.28 -33.31
C CYS A 4 11.57 -23.80 -34.59
N PRO A 5 12.08 -22.56 -34.62
CA PRO A 5 12.83 -22.02 -35.75
C PRO A 5 14.10 -22.81 -36.09
N ALA A 6 14.64 -23.59 -35.16
CA ALA A 6 15.78 -24.48 -35.35
C ALA A 6 15.39 -25.89 -35.82
N GLY A 7 14.09 -26.15 -36.09
CA GLY A 7 13.59 -27.41 -36.64
C GLY A 7 13.33 -28.53 -35.64
N HIS A 8 13.40 -28.26 -34.30
CA HIS A 8 13.10 -29.25 -33.29
C HIS A 8 11.59 -29.31 -33.03
N THR A 9 11.06 -30.53 -32.87
CA THR A 9 9.68 -30.74 -32.41
C THR A 9 9.64 -30.62 -30.88
N SER A 10 8.72 -29.81 -30.35
CA SER A 10 8.57 -29.57 -28.89
C SER A 10 7.20 -30.03 -28.41
N SER A 11 7.14 -30.45 -27.17
CA SER A 11 5.89 -30.70 -26.45
C SER A 11 5.25 -29.42 -25.90
N GLN A 12 6.02 -28.34 -25.80
CA GLN A 12 5.57 -27.04 -25.33
C GLN A 12 5.24 -26.13 -26.52
N SER A 13 4.26 -25.22 -26.32
CA SER A 13 3.80 -24.29 -27.37
C SER A 13 4.60 -22.99 -27.44
N ASP A 14 5.28 -22.62 -26.34
CA ASP A 14 5.86 -21.29 -26.16
C ASP A 14 7.38 -21.30 -26.34
N PHE A 15 8.06 -22.37 -25.88
CA PHE A 15 9.51 -22.56 -26.00
C PHE A 15 9.87 -23.99 -26.35
N CYS A 16 10.95 -24.16 -27.11
CA CYS A 16 11.45 -25.48 -27.47
C CYS A 16 12.15 -26.14 -26.28
N ASP A 17 11.68 -27.33 -25.88
CA ASP A 17 12.26 -28.15 -24.80
C ASP A 17 13.66 -28.71 -25.13
N THR A 18 14.10 -28.64 -26.39
CA THR A 18 15.42 -29.09 -26.84
C THR A 18 16.46 -27.98 -26.89
N CYS A 19 16.09 -26.76 -27.32
CA CYS A 19 17.05 -25.65 -27.53
C CYS A 19 16.66 -24.33 -26.87
N GLY A 20 15.54 -24.25 -26.15
CA GLY A 20 15.09 -23.06 -25.42
C GLY A 20 14.64 -21.88 -26.30
N LEU A 21 14.62 -22.00 -27.62
CA LEU A 21 14.17 -20.92 -28.51
C LEU A 21 12.66 -20.76 -28.43
N PRO A 22 12.16 -19.50 -28.48
CA PRO A 22 10.73 -19.24 -28.52
C PRO A 22 10.13 -19.80 -29.82
N ILE A 23 8.96 -20.45 -29.69
CA ILE A 23 8.20 -20.97 -30.80
C ILE A 23 7.17 -19.88 -31.19
N PRO A 24 7.25 -19.27 -32.39
CA PRO A 24 6.28 -18.26 -32.76
C PRO A 24 4.88 -18.88 -32.88
N PRO A 25 3.82 -18.18 -32.47
CA PRO A 25 2.46 -18.66 -32.60
C PRO A 25 2.17 -18.93 -34.08
N GLN A 26 1.81 -20.16 -34.42
CA GLN A 26 1.43 -20.51 -35.78
C GLN A 26 0.11 -19.81 -36.10
N VAL A 27 0.17 -18.82 -36.99
CA VAL A 27 -1.01 -18.22 -37.59
C VAL A 27 -1.66 -19.29 -38.45
N GLN A 28 -2.73 -19.90 -37.96
CA GLN A 28 -3.55 -20.80 -38.76
C GLN A 28 -4.17 -20.01 -39.89
N ALA A 29 -3.96 -20.49 -41.13
CA ALA A 29 -4.60 -19.93 -42.32
C ALA A 29 -6.13 -19.94 -42.14
N PRO A 30 -6.85 -18.93 -42.64
CA PRO A 30 -8.29 -18.84 -42.50
C PRO A 30 -8.98 -20.02 -43.21
N VAL A 31 -9.69 -20.83 -42.44
CA VAL A 31 -10.68 -21.77 -42.97
C VAL A 31 -11.93 -20.99 -43.39
N PRO A 32 -12.58 -21.31 -44.55
CA PRO A 32 -13.73 -20.56 -45.01
C PRO A 32 -14.93 -20.71 -44.08
N ASP A 33 -15.55 -19.58 -43.87
CA ASP A 33 -16.76 -19.23 -43.16
C ASP A 33 -17.87 -20.30 -43.27
N VAL A 34 -18.21 -20.94 -42.17
CA VAL A 34 -19.54 -21.50 -41.92
C VAL A 34 -20.09 -20.81 -40.70
N SER A 35 -20.84 -19.78 -40.96
CA SER A 35 -21.60 -19.05 -39.95
C SER A 35 -22.58 -19.97 -39.23
N PRO A 36 -22.50 -20.16 -37.92
CA PRO A 36 -23.68 -20.44 -37.13
C PRO A 36 -24.11 -19.12 -36.47
N ALA A 37 -25.39 -18.85 -36.63
CA ALA A 37 -26.13 -17.71 -36.12
C ALA A 37 -25.65 -17.27 -34.73
N ALA A 38 -25.34 -15.99 -34.63
CA ALA A 38 -25.12 -15.29 -33.38
C ALA A 38 -26.32 -15.47 -32.46
N SER A 39 -26.15 -16.28 -31.44
CA SER A 39 -26.94 -16.10 -30.22
C SER A 39 -26.48 -14.80 -29.60
N PRO A 40 -27.39 -13.88 -29.28
CA PRO A 40 -26.99 -12.67 -28.55
C PRO A 40 -26.48 -13.10 -27.17
N VAL A 41 -25.19 -12.96 -26.96
CA VAL A 41 -24.66 -12.87 -25.58
C VAL A 41 -25.37 -11.66 -25.02
N LEU A 42 -26.34 -11.86 -24.14
CA LEU A 42 -26.88 -10.80 -23.30
C LEU A 42 -25.68 -10.15 -22.61
N ALA A 43 -25.28 -8.98 -23.12
CA ALA A 43 -24.44 -8.07 -22.37
C ALA A 43 -25.20 -7.82 -21.06
N ALA A 44 -24.72 -8.40 -19.97
CA ALA A 44 -25.23 -8.10 -18.64
C ALA A 44 -25.16 -6.59 -18.49
N ALA A 45 -26.32 -5.94 -18.46
CA ALA A 45 -26.40 -4.48 -18.37
C ALA A 45 -25.72 -4.07 -17.05
N GLY A 46 -24.57 -3.44 -17.16
CA GLY A 46 -23.84 -2.91 -16.00
C GLY A 46 -24.73 -1.93 -15.24
N ILE A 47 -24.47 -1.78 -13.95
CA ILE A 47 -25.15 -0.80 -13.09
C ILE A 47 -24.52 0.57 -13.34
N ILE A 48 -25.36 1.56 -13.70
CA ILE A 48 -24.89 2.95 -13.82
C ILE A 48 -24.99 3.59 -12.43
N CYS A 49 -23.90 4.15 -11.94
CA CYS A 49 -23.85 4.81 -10.65
C CYS A 49 -24.76 6.06 -10.65
N PRO A 50 -25.72 6.19 -9.72
CA PRO A 50 -26.60 7.36 -9.65
C PRO A 50 -25.87 8.64 -9.21
N ALA A 51 -24.71 8.53 -8.57
CA ALA A 51 -23.95 9.67 -8.07
C ALA A 51 -22.98 10.27 -9.12
N CYS A 52 -22.31 9.45 -9.93
CA CYS A 52 -21.30 9.91 -10.89
C CYS A 52 -21.52 9.44 -12.32
N GLN A 53 -22.57 8.67 -12.59
CA GLN A 53 -22.97 8.13 -13.90
C GLN A 53 -21.93 7.18 -14.56
N THR A 54 -20.95 6.72 -13.81
CA THR A 54 -19.96 5.74 -14.30
C THR A 54 -20.61 4.35 -14.39
N PRO A 55 -20.42 3.60 -15.51
CA PRO A 55 -20.88 2.24 -15.61
C PRO A 55 -20.02 1.31 -14.74
N ASN A 56 -20.68 0.39 -14.03
CA ASN A 56 -20.05 -0.62 -13.17
C ASN A 56 -20.54 -2.02 -13.57
N VAL A 57 -19.84 -3.05 -13.10
CA VAL A 57 -20.27 -4.44 -13.34
C VAL A 57 -21.65 -4.73 -12.70
N PRO A 58 -22.44 -5.68 -13.21
CA PRO A 58 -23.82 -5.89 -12.77
C PRO A 58 -24.01 -6.15 -11.27
N ASP A 59 -23.02 -6.77 -10.62
CA ASP A 59 -23.06 -7.16 -9.21
C ASP A 59 -22.12 -6.32 -8.32
N ALA A 60 -21.74 -5.12 -8.79
CA ALA A 60 -20.89 -4.23 -8.01
C ALA A 60 -21.61 -3.80 -6.71
N LEU A 61 -20.95 -3.96 -5.58
CA LEU A 61 -21.45 -3.49 -4.27
C LEU A 61 -21.18 -1.99 -4.08
N PHE A 62 -20.12 -1.48 -4.75
CA PHE A 62 -19.70 -0.07 -4.69
C PHE A 62 -19.32 0.42 -6.07
N CYS A 63 -19.51 1.71 -6.32
CA CYS A 63 -19.02 2.37 -7.54
C CYS A 63 -17.50 2.47 -7.52
N GLU A 64 -16.84 1.94 -8.55
CA GLU A 64 -15.38 1.97 -8.66
C GLU A 64 -14.81 3.41 -8.84
N ALA A 65 -15.62 4.34 -9.33
CA ALA A 65 -15.19 5.71 -9.58
C ALA A 65 -15.38 6.65 -8.38
N CYS A 66 -16.51 6.56 -7.65
CA CYS A 66 -16.82 7.51 -6.58
C CYS A 66 -17.12 6.87 -5.22
N GLY A 67 -17.08 5.53 -5.10
CA GLY A 67 -17.32 4.85 -3.84
C GLY A 67 -18.80 4.77 -3.42
N PHE A 68 -19.76 5.19 -4.28
CA PHE A 68 -21.18 5.08 -3.95
C PHE A 68 -21.57 3.63 -3.66
N ASP A 69 -22.18 3.39 -2.52
CA ASP A 69 -22.64 2.07 -2.10
C ASP A 69 -24.01 1.75 -2.73
N PHE A 70 -24.06 0.75 -3.60
CA PHE A 70 -25.28 0.33 -4.30
C PHE A 70 -26.27 -0.43 -3.41
N VAL A 71 -25.82 -0.94 -2.27
CA VAL A 71 -26.66 -1.69 -1.33
C VAL A 71 -27.40 -0.75 -0.39
N SER A 72 -26.69 0.24 0.18
CA SER A 72 -27.28 1.23 1.09
C SER A 72 -27.87 2.44 0.38
N GLY A 73 -27.52 2.67 -0.89
CA GLY A 73 -27.96 3.84 -1.66
C GLY A 73 -27.37 5.16 -1.18
N GLN A 74 -26.27 5.12 -0.41
CA GLN A 74 -25.63 6.31 0.14
C GLN A 74 -24.22 6.51 -0.41
N PRO A 75 -23.81 7.78 -0.67
CA PRO A 75 -22.42 8.06 -0.93
C PRO A 75 -21.62 7.80 0.34
N THR A 76 -20.56 6.99 0.27
CA THR A 76 -19.58 6.92 1.36
C THR A 76 -19.03 8.31 1.56
N ALA A 77 -19.24 8.89 2.77
CA ALA A 77 -18.87 10.25 3.09
C ALA A 77 -17.35 10.43 2.97
N HIS A 78 -16.89 10.89 1.82
CA HIS A 78 -15.59 11.51 1.70
C HIS A 78 -15.74 12.99 2.07
N PRO A 79 -14.90 13.56 2.93
CA PRO A 79 -14.88 15.01 3.13
C PRO A 79 -14.40 15.67 1.83
N SER A 80 -15.36 16.17 1.05
CA SER A 80 -15.10 17.02 -0.11
C SER A 80 -14.68 18.39 0.38
N PRO A 81 -13.65 19.03 -0.20
CA PRO A 81 -13.33 20.42 0.13
C PRO A 81 -14.51 21.30 -0.29
N ALA A 82 -15.01 22.10 0.64
CA ALA A 82 -16.09 23.03 0.43
C ALA A 82 -15.73 24.09 -0.65
N PRO A 83 -16.65 24.41 -1.57
CA PRO A 83 -16.45 25.52 -2.50
C PRO A 83 -16.49 26.87 -1.75
N PRO A 84 -15.78 27.92 -2.24
CA PRO A 84 -15.77 29.25 -1.61
C PRO A 84 -17.12 29.94 -1.73
N ALA A 85 -17.60 30.49 -0.61
CA ALA A 85 -18.83 31.27 -0.55
C ALA A 85 -18.68 32.62 -1.25
N PRO A 86 -19.75 33.14 -1.92
CA PRO A 86 -19.73 34.46 -2.54
C PRO A 86 -19.87 35.60 -1.50
N PRO A 87 -19.33 36.79 -1.79
CA PRO A 87 -19.37 37.93 -0.87
C PRO A 87 -20.69 38.69 -0.96
N GLY A 88 -21.28 39.07 0.16
CA GLY A 88 -22.37 40.03 0.15
C GLY A 88 -23.11 40.20 1.47
N GLY A 89 -22.93 41.34 2.12
CA GLY A 89 -23.96 42.01 2.91
C GLY A 89 -23.74 42.04 4.43
N ALA A 90 -23.17 43.15 4.91
CA ALA A 90 -23.32 43.61 6.30
C ALA A 90 -24.75 44.15 6.52
N PRO A 91 -25.27 44.20 7.78
CA PRO A 91 -24.96 45.36 8.61
C PRO A 91 -24.68 45.10 10.10
N ALA A 92 -24.10 46.09 10.70
CA ALA A 92 -23.58 46.24 12.04
C ALA A 92 -24.61 46.07 13.17
N SER A 93 -24.15 45.58 14.34
CA SER A 93 -24.31 46.28 15.63
C SER A 93 -23.54 45.59 16.79
N ASN A 94 -22.67 46.36 17.37
CA ASN A 94 -22.22 46.47 18.76
C ASN A 94 -22.27 45.29 19.72
N GLY A 95 -21.09 44.91 20.21
CA GLY A 95 -20.95 44.13 21.44
C GLY A 95 -19.48 43.83 21.76
N SER A 96 -18.89 44.65 22.62
CA SER A 96 -17.72 44.42 23.51
C SER A 96 -16.57 43.59 23.02
N ALA A 97 -15.44 44.24 22.94
CA ALA A 97 -14.11 43.71 22.80
C ALA A 97 -13.79 42.65 23.86
N ASP A 98 -13.58 41.45 23.41
CA ASP A 98 -12.63 40.52 24.03
C ASP A 98 -11.64 40.15 22.91
N ALA A 99 -10.45 40.70 23.01
CA ALA A 99 -9.38 40.42 22.07
C ALA A 99 -9.04 38.93 22.23
N PRO A 100 -9.03 38.13 21.14
CA PRO A 100 -8.48 36.79 21.22
C PRO A 100 -6.99 36.94 21.60
N SER A 101 -6.62 36.44 22.78
CA SER A 101 -5.21 36.17 23.12
C SER A 101 -4.57 35.52 21.91
N PRO A 102 -3.35 35.92 21.53
CA PRO A 102 -2.62 35.20 20.50
C PRO A 102 -2.54 33.74 20.95
N ALA A 103 -3.16 32.84 20.18
CA ALA A 103 -2.98 31.42 20.36
C ALA A 103 -1.47 31.21 20.37
N VAL A 104 -0.93 30.88 21.54
CA VAL A 104 0.44 30.44 21.67
C VAL A 104 0.52 29.22 20.76
N ALA A 105 1.15 29.39 19.59
CA ALA A 105 1.43 28.28 18.71
C ALA A 105 2.18 27.25 19.56
N GLU A 106 1.54 26.13 19.87
CA GLU A 106 2.22 25.05 20.53
C GLU A 106 3.52 24.78 19.77
N PRO A 107 4.66 24.69 20.46
CA PRO A 107 5.92 24.40 19.78
C PRO A 107 5.70 23.12 19.01
N ARG A 108 5.83 23.18 17.69
CA ARG A 108 5.72 22.03 16.80
C ARG A 108 6.68 21.00 17.38
N ARG A 109 6.13 19.90 17.90
CA ARG A 109 6.94 18.81 18.42
C ARG A 109 7.81 18.34 17.28
N GLY A 110 9.12 18.49 17.43
CA GLY A 110 10.06 17.95 16.45
C GLY A 110 9.85 16.43 16.33
N VAL A 111 10.23 15.87 15.20
CA VAL A 111 10.18 14.42 14.99
C VAL A 111 11.05 13.74 16.05
N GLU A 112 10.43 13.04 16.99
CA GLU A 112 11.15 12.33 18.06
C GLU A 112 11.59 10.92 17.64
N TRP A 113 10.84 10.29 16.73
CA TRP A 113 11.01 8.91 16.34
C TRP A 113 11.08 8.74 14.84
N VAL A 114 11.92 7.81 14.41
CA VAL A 114 12.05 7.42 13.01
C VAL A 114 11.98 5.90 12.88
N ALA A 115 11.55 5.46 11.70
CA ALA A 115 11.69 4.09 11.23
C ALA A 115 12.82 4.04 10.20
N GLU A 116 13.78 3.14 10.41
CA GLU A 116 14.81 2.79 9.42
C GLU A 116 14.34 1.57 8.63
N LEU A 117 14.25 1.69 7.32
CA LEU A 117 13.90 0.60 6.42
C LEU A 117 15.16 0.07 5.76
N TRP A 118 15.48 -1.17 6.04
CA TRP A 118 16.64 -1.88 5.52
C TRP A 118 16.22 -2.99 4.56
N ILE A 119 17.00 -3.20 3.51
CA ILE A 119 16.99 -4.44 2.75
C ILE A 119 17.88 -5.43 3.49
N ASP A 120 17.29 -6.53 4.00
CA ASP A 120 17.97 -7.53 4.80
C ASP A 120 18.15 -8.84 4.01
N PRO A 121 19.40 -9.15 3.56
CA PRO A 121 19.66 -10.34 2.78
C PRO A 121 19.46 -11.66 3.55
N ASP A 122 19.71 -11.65 4.88
CA ASP A 122 19.53 -12.85 5.70
C ASP A 122 18.05 -13.17 5.87
N TRP A 123 17.21 -12.12 6.05
CA TRP A 123 15.76 -12.28 6.06
C TRP A 123 15.26 -12.79 4.70
N TYR A 124 15.72 -12.18 3.60
CA TYR A 124 15.36 -12.63 2.25
C TYR A 124 15.68 -14.11 2.02
N ALA A 125 16.88 -14.55 2.42
CA ALA A 125 17.28 -15.96 2.27
C ALA A 125 16.35 -16.90 3.04
N SER A 126 15.79 -16.46 4.16
CA SER A 126 14.86 -17.25 4.97
C SER A 126 13.44 -17.34 4.40
N GLN A 127 13.04 -16.37 3.55
CA GLN A 127 11.68 -16.28 3.02
C GLN A 127 11.46 -17.14 1.76
N GLY A 128 12.53 -17.59 1.09
CA GLY A 128 12.43 -18.36 -0.16
C GLY A 128 11.72 -17.58 -1.29
N SER A 129 11.82 -16.27 -1.28
CA SER A 129 11.25 -15.42 -2.34
C SER A 129 11.92 -15.68 -3.69
N THR A 130 11.13 -15.64 -4.77
CA THR A 130 11.63 -15.72 -6.15
C THR A 130 11.92 -14.36 -6.76
N ASP A 131 11.49 -13.28 -6.10
CA ASP A 131 11.74 -11.93 -6.59
C ASP A 131 13.20 -11.54 -6.39
N PRO A 132 13.79 -10.80 -7.32
CA PRO A 132 15.20 -10.39 -7.19
C PRO A 132 15.38 -9.47 -5.99
N LEU A 133 16.35 -9.79 -5.12
CA LEU A 133 16.71 -8.95 -4.00
C LEU A 133 17.33 -7.64 -4.52
N PRO A 134 16.81 -6.45 -4.15
CA PRO A 134 17.46 -5.19 -4.45
C PRO A 134 18.83 -5.09 -3.77
N SER A 135 19.72 -4.27 -4.31
CA SER A 135 21.04 -4.04 -3.68
C SER A 135 20.86 -3.44 -2.29
N PRO A 136 21.39 -4.07 -1.23
CA PRO A 136 21.43 -3.46 0.08
C PRO A 136 22.20 -2.14 0.03
N GLY A 137 21.62 -1.11 0.61
CA GLY A 137 22.18 0.25 0.67
C GLY A 137 22.10 0.82 2.07
N LEU A 138 22.14 2.15 2.15
CA LEU A 138 21.75 2.86 3.36
C LEU A 138 20.25 2.69 3.58
N PRO A 139 19.79 2.72 4.85
CA PRO A 139 18.37 2.61 5.12
C PRO A 139 17.63 3.87 4.68
N ASP A 140 16.39 3.69 4.26
CA ASP A 140 15.46 4.80 4.15
C ASP A 140 14.98 5.20 5.53
N ILE A 141 14.97 6.51 5.82
CA ILE A 141 14.58 7.05 7.12
C ILE A 141 13.21 7.70 6.99
N VAL A 142 12.24 7.16 7.70
CA VAL A 142 10.85 7.63 7.70
C VAL A 142 10.52 8.26 9.04
N PRO A 143 10.11 9.54 9.09
CA PRO A 143 9.69 10.19 10.33
C PRO A 143 8.35 9.65 10.82
N LEU A 144 8.28 9.26 12.09
CA LEU A 144 7.06 8.77 12.73
C LEU A 144 6.40 9.93 13.49
N VAL A 145 5.53 10.68 12.79
CA VAL A 145 4.88 11.88 13.33
C VAL A 145 3.48 11.61 13.91
N LYS A 146 2.90 10.44 13.61
CA LYS A 146 1.54 10.06 14.03
C LYS A 146 1.58 9.06 15.17
N GLU A 147 0.54 9.06 15.99
CA GLU A 147 0.36 8.02 17.02
C GLU A 147 0.06 6.63 16.40
N SER A 148 -0.42 6.61 15.19
CA SER A 148 -0.72 5.39 14.44
C SER A 148 -0.20 5.51 13.02
N ASN A 149 0.72 4.62 12.63
CA ASN A 149 1.37 4.61 11.32
C ASN A 149 1.09 3.27 10.63
N LEU A 150 0.64 3.34 9.38
CA LEU A 150 0.42 2.16 8.54
C LEU A 150 1.73 1.76 7.87
N ILE A 151 2.10 0.48 7.98
CA ILE A 151 3.18 -0.15 7.22
C ILE A 151 2.57 -0.92 6.06
N GLY A 152 3.12 -0.76 4.86
CA GLY A 152 2.62 -1.49 3.69
C GLY A 152 3.15 -0.97 2.38
N ARG A 153 2.48 -1.29 1.28
CA ARG A 153 2.80 -0.81 -0.06
C ARG A 153 1.73 0.13 -0.58
N VAL A 154 2.13 1.17 -1.28
CA VAL A 154 1.19 2.08 -1.96
C VAL A 154 0.29 1.31 -2.94
N SER A 155 -0.97 1.68 -2.97
CA SER A 155 -1.94 1.20 -3.96
C SER A 155 -2.86 2.33 -4.38
N VAL A 156 -2.54 2.99 -5.47
CA VAL A 156 -3.32 4.11 -6.01
C VAL A 156 -4.75 3.69 -6.32
N SER A 157 -4.92 2.52 -6.96
CA SER A 157 -6.25 1.99 -7.32
C SER A 157 -7.15 1.69 -6.11
N ARG A 158 -6.57 1.49 -4.91
CA ARG A 158 -7.29 1.22 -3.66
C ARG A 158 -7.22 2.38 -2.67
N ASN A 159 -6.65 3.51 -3.08
CA ASN A 159 -6.45 4.69 -2.24
C ASN A 159 -5.75 4.35 -0.91
N ILE A 160 -4.70 3.52 -0.97
CA ILE A 160 -3.88 3.12 0.18
C ILE A 160 -2.52 3.79 0.07
N TYR A 161 -2.20 4.62 1.07
CA TYR A 161 -0.93 5.34 1.20
C TYR A 161 -0.37 5.07 2.60
N PRO A 162 0.52 4.08 2.74
CA PRO A 162 1.15 3.79 4.03
C PRO A 162 2.05 4.93 4.49
N ASP A 163 2.17 5.11 5.79
CA ASP A 163 3.11 6.07 6.40
C ASP A 163 4.55 5.54 6.30
N VAL A 164 4.71 4.23 6.41
CA VAL A 164 5.95 3.50 6.21
C VAL A 164 5.78 2.64 4.95
N ASP A 165 6.31 3.15 3.84
CA ASP A 165 6.13 2.52 2.53
C ASP A 165 7.23 1.49 2.23
N CYS A 166 6.81 0.26 2.02
CA CYS A 166 7.67 -0.86 1.60
C CYS A 166 7.53 -1.13 0.10
N GLU A 167 7.43 -0.10 -0.73
CA GLU A 167 7.02 -0.15 -2.13
C GLU A 167 7.78 -1.21 -2.96
N LEU A 168 9.08 -1.33 -2.74
CA LEU A 168 9.92 -2.28 -3.49
C LEU A 168 9.69 -3.73 -3.07
N ASP A 169 9.21 -3.96 -1.85
CA ASP A 169 9.04 -5.31 -1.31
C ASP A 169 7.67 -5.91 -1.71
N THR A 170 7.66 -6.68 -2.80
CA THR A 170 6.44 -7.31 -3.32
C THR A 170 5.83 -8.32 -2.35
N GLY A 171 6.61 -8.88 -1.43
CA GLY A 171 6.14 -9.72 -0.33
C GLY A 171 5.41 -8.96 0.77
N CYS A 172 5.54 -7.63 0.82
CA CYS A 172 4.82 -6.80 1.76
C CYS A 172 3.38 -6.56 1.28
N SER A 173 2.39 -6.75 2.13
CA SER A 173 0.98 -6.46 1.84
C SER A 173 0.74 -4.94 1.75
N ARG A 174 -0.29 -4.48 1.02
CA ARG A 174 -0.66 -3.06 0.93
C ARG A 174 -1.01 -2.45 2.28
N ARG A 175 -1.66 -3.23 3.14
CA ARG A 175 -1.91 -2.95 4.55
C ARG A 175 -1.31 -4.12 5.32
N HIS A 176 -0.03 -3.99 5.68
CA HIS A 176 0.71 -5.12 6.24
C HIS A 176 0.62 -5.14 7.76
N ALA A 177 1.00 -4.06 8.39
CA ALA A 177 1.02 -3.92 9.83
C ALA A 177 0.68 -2.49 10.25
N ARG A 178 0.38 -2.30 11.53
CA ARG A 178 0.15 -1.01 12.14
C ARG A 178 1.11 -0.80 13.30
N LEU A 179 1.86 0.30 13.27
CA LEU A 179 2.62 0.81 14.39
C LEU A 179 1.78 1.79 15.19
N THR A 180 1.77 1.65 16.53
CA THR A 180 1.09 2.61 17.41
C THR A 180 1.99 2.96 18.58
N THR A 181 1.87 4.19 19.09
CA THR A 181 2.65 4.68 20.23
C THR A 181 1.79 5.43 21.24
N ASP A 182 2.22 5.43 22.50
CA ASP A 182 1.74 6.32 23.56
C ASP A 182 2.71 7.50 23.80
N GLY A 183 3.68 7.69 22.89
CA GLY A 183 4.76 8.67 23.01
C GLY A 183 6.02 8.13 23.69
N MET A 184 5.92 7.06 24.49
CA MET A 184 7.04 6.44 25.19
C MET A 184 7.37 5.03 24.67
N ARG A 185 6.37 4.25 24.32
CA ARG A 185 6.46 2.87 23.88
C ARG A 185 5.83 2.71 22.51
N TRP A 186 6.27 1.67 21.81
CA TRP A 186 5.73 1.30 20.50
C TRP A 186 5.14 -0.10 20.55
N TRP A 187 4.08 -0.29 19.79
CA TRP A 187 3.45 -1.58 19.55
C TRP A 187 3.27 -1.79 18.05
N ILE A 188 3.33 -3.04 17.64
CA ILE A 188 3.01 -3.46 16.28
C ILE A 188 1.87 -4.46 16.30
N GLU A 189 1.02 -4.37 15.29
CA GLU A 189 -0.11 -5.27 15.04
C GLU A 189 -0.10 -5.69 13.59
N ASP A 190 -0.13 -6.99 13.31
CA ASP A 190 -0.29 -7.51 11.95
C ASP A 190 -1.74 -7.32 11.48
N LEU A 191 -1.93 -6.81 10.28
CA LEU A 191 -3.24 -6.53 9.70
C LEU A 191 -3.71 -7.66 8.75
N GLU A 192 -3.50 -8.90 9.16
CA GLU A 192 -3.76 -10.10 8.38
C GLU A 192 -2.98 -10.10 7.05
N SER A 193 -1.71 -9.78 7.16
CA SER A 193 -0.81 -9.74 6.02
C SER A 193 -0.59 -11.13 5.41
N ALA A 194 -0.21 -11.18 4.13
CA ALA A 194 -0.05 -12.46 3.42
C ALA A 194 1.12 -13.29 3.96
N ASN A 195 2.22 -12.63 4.35
CA ASN A 195 3.44 -13.31 4.79
C ASN A 195 3.69 -13.20 6.30
N GLY A 196 2.84 -12.46 7.04
CA GLY A 196 3.00 -12.23 8.47
C GLY A 196 4.02 -11.14 8.81
N THR A 197 3.92 -10.65 10.03
CA THR A 197 4.85 -9.70 10.65
C THR A 197 5.68 -10.44 11.69
N PHE A 198 6.99 -10.25 11.69
CA PHE A 198 7.91 -10.94 12.60
C PHE A 198 8.68 -9.93 13.44
N VAL A 199 8.97 -10.31 14.67
CA VAL A 199 9.69 -9.45 15.62
C VAL A 199 10.82 -10.25 16.24
N GLY A 200 12.02 -9.71 16.15
CA GLY A 200 13.23 -10.32 16.67
C GLY A 200 14.11 -9.33 17.44
N SER A 201 15.05 -9.84 18.22
CA SER A 201 16.07 -9.04 18.90
C SER A 201 17.18 -8.63 17.93
N SER A 202 17.79 -7.47 18.15
CA SER A 202 18.93 -7.00 17.36
C SER A 202 20.16 -7.92 17.43
N ALA A 203 20.32 -8.65 18.52
CA ALA A 203 21.46 -9.56 18.77
C ALA A 203 21.09 -11.05 18.66
N GLY A 204 19.83 -11.37 18.34
CA GLY A 204 19.33 -12.74 18.26
C GLY A 204 19.31 -13.30 16.84
N PRO A 205 18.97 -14.59 16.69
CA PRO A 205 18.69 -15.18 15.39
C PRO A 205 17.44 -14.55 14.78
N LEU A 206 17.25 -14.75 13.47
CA LEU A 206 16.03 -14.34 12.78
C LEU A 206 14.80 -15.01 13.43
N PRO A 207 13.69 -14.28 13.57
CA PRO A 207 12.46 -14.84 14.14
C PRO A 207 11.87 -15.91 13.21
N ALA A 208 11.53 -17.05 13.78
CA ALA A 208 10.96 -18.19 13.03
C ALA A 208 9.43 -18.18 12.98
N MET A 209 8.77 -17.40 13.84
CA MET A 209 7.32 -17.36 13.97
C MET A 209 6.81 -15.92 13.86
N PRO A 210 5.69 -15.69 13.15
CA PRO A 210 5.07 -14.38 13.12
C PRO A 210 4.53 -14.01 14.50
N ILE A 211 4.33 -12.72 14.73
CA ILE A 211 3.71 -12.22 15.97
C ILE A 211 2.28 -12.77 16.11
N PRO A 212 1.80 -12.95 17.34
CA PRO A 212 0.41 -13.35 17.58
C PRO A 212 -0.55 -12.23 17.11
N ARG A 213 -1.81 -12.61 16.92
CA ARG A 213 -2.87 -11.63 16.64
C ARG A 213 -2.97 -10.61 17.77
N GLY A 214 -3.20 -9.36 17.38
CA GLY A 214 -3.28 -8.23 18.28
C GLY A 214 -1.96 -7.47 18.42
N ARG A 215 -1.91 -6.58 19.42
CA ARG A 215 -0.78 -5.65 19.60
C ARG A 215 0.37 -6.33 20.35
N THR A 216 1.55 -6.29 19.75
CA THR A 216 2.81 -6.76 20.35
C THR A 216 3.67 -5.55 20.70
N GLU A 217 4.13 -5.43 21.94
CA GLU A 217 5.02 -4.35 22.36
C GLU A 217 6.41 -4.53 21.76
N LEU A 218 6.98 -3.45 21.25
CA LEU A 218 8.34 -3.40 20.72
C LEU A 218 9.29 -2.89 21.82
N ALA A 219 10.20 -3.74 22.27
CA ALA A 219 11.28 -3.33 23.16
C ALA A 219 12.31 -2.46 22.41
N ALA A 220 13.16 -1.78 23.14
CA ALA A 220 14.34 -1.13 22.58
C ALA A 220 15.19 -2.19 21.85
N ASP A 221 15.82 -1.81 20.74
CA ASP A 221 16.65 -2.70 19.90
C ASP A 221 15.89 -3.85 19.22
N THR A 222 14.57 -3.76 19.11
CA THR A 222 13.76 -4.73 18.37
C THR A 222 13.87 -4.47 16.89
N ARG A 223 13.94 -5.56 16.10
CA ARG A 223 13.85 -5.56 14.65
C ARG A 223 12.52 -6.14 14.23
N VAL A 224 11.81 -5.43 13.36
CA VAL A 224 10.58 -5.89 12.73
C VAL A 224 10.91 -6.34 11.33
N TYR A 225 10.38 -7.48 10.92
CA TYR A 225 10.55 -8.01 9.57
C TYR A 225 9.18 -8.18 8.92
N VAL A 226 9.08 -7.70 7.70
CA VAL A 226 7.87 -7.78 6.88
C VAL A 226 8.24 -8.13 5.44
N GLY A 227 7.30 -8.68 4.70
CA GLY A 227 7.51 -9.00 3.29
C GLY A 227 8.65 -9.99 3.04
N ALA A 228 9.33 -9.82 1.92
CA ALA A 228 10.39 -10.72 1.48
C ALA A 228 11.79 -10.32 1.96
N TRP A 229 12.07 -9.02 2.19
CA TRP A 229 13.41 -8.55 2.55
C TRP A 229 13.43 -7.32 3.47
N THR A 230 12.28 -6.76 3.82
CA THR A 230 12.22 -5.51 4.58
C THR A 230 12.42 -5.74 6.07
N ARG A 231 13.45 -5.11 6.63
CA ARG A 231 13.69 -5.00 8.08
C ARG A 231 13.46 -3.56 8.51
N ILE A 232 12.69 -3.36 9.56
CA ILE A 232 12.35 -2.05 10.12
C ILE A 232 12.91 -1.96 11.54
N VAL A 233 13.60 -0.86 11.84
CA VAL A 233 14.10 -0.54 13.18
C VAL A 233 13.47 0.77 13.63
N ILE A 234 12.80 0.77 14.78
CA ILE A 234 12.21 1.96 15.37
C ILE A 234 13.20 2.52 16.40
N ARG A 235 13.60 3.77 16.21
CA ARG A 235 14.54 4.45 17.14
C ARG A 235 14.25 5.93 17.30
N ARG A 236 14.90 6.54 18.26
CA ARG A 236 14.89 8.01 18.40
C ARG A 236 15.60 8.65 17.20
N ALA A 237 15.02 9.77 16.75
CA ALA A 237 15.65 10.60 15.72
C ALA A 237 16.91 11.28 16.27
N THR A 238 17.95 11.34 15.46
CA THR A 238 19.14 12.13 15.77
C THR A 238 18.84 13.63 15.66
N VAL A 239 19.73 14.47 16.19
CA VAL A 239 19.57 15.94 16.11
C VAL A 239 19.51 16.42 14.65
N ASP A 240 20.31 15.82 13.78
CA ASP A 240 20.34 16.18 12.36
C ASP A 240 19.05 15.75 11.63
N GLU A 241 18.50 14.58 11.96
CA GLU A 241 17.22 14.11 11.44
C GLU A 241 16.06 14.98 11.94
N GLN A 242 16.06 15.35 13.21
CA GLN A 242 15.06 16.27 13.77
C GLN A 242 15.08 17.61 13.03
N ALA A 243 16.27 18.12 12.71
CA ALA A 243 16.43 19.35 11.94
C ALA A 243 15.97 19.16 10.48
N ALA A 244 16.31 18.05 9.87
CA ALA A 244 15.90 17.74 8.48
C ALA A 244 14.38 17.59 8.34
N PHE A 245 13.71 17.01 9.34
CA PHE A 245 12.26 16.81 9.34
C PHE A 245 11.46 17.93 10.02
N ALA A 246 12.07 19.04 10.44
CA ALA A 246 11.40 20.14 11.15
C ALA A 246 10.24 20.80 10.38
N GLY A 247 10.07 20.53 9.09
CA GLY A 247 9.01 21.05 8.23
C GLY A 247 7.94 20.04 7.83
N VAL A 248 8.04 18.77 8.28
CA VAL A 248 7.08 17.73 7.91
C VAL A 248 5.74 18.03 8.62
N PRO A 249 4.62 18.17 7.88
CA PRO A 249 3.32 18.38 8.51
C PRO A 249 2.90 17.11 9.29
N VAL A 250 2.37 17.33 10.47
CA VAL A 250 1.82 16.30 11.38
C VAL A 250 0.42 15.88 10.93
#